data_68d43bb058c225b5d5ba66fa23ddda45
#
_entry.id   68d43bb058c225b5d5ba66fa23ddda45
#
_cell.length_a   1.000
_cell.length_b   1.000
_cell.length_c   1.000
_cell.angle_alpha   90.00
_cell.angle_beta   90.00
_cell.angle_gamma   90.00
#
_symmetry.space_group_name_H-M   'P 1'
#
loop_
_entity.id
_entity.type
_entity.pdbx_description
1 polymer ?
#
loop_
_entity_poly.entity_id
_entity_poly.type
_entity_poly.pdbx_seq_one_letter_code
_entity_poly.pdbx_strand_id
1 'polypeptide(L)' 'MRLRKIQDYMKSHGMEFTYWEEDGCGSISFYHRGLGYHIWEYPAPERGAASNLRTAGRDEDFEGDYEEALLEILKTW' A
#
# COMPACT_ATOMS: atom_id res chain seq x y z
N MET A 1 2.63 2.87 14.00
CA MET A 1 2.28 2.01 12.86
C MET A 1 1.94 2.89 11.66
N ARG A 2 2.52 2.61 10.53
CA ARG A 2 2.33 3.40 9.31
C ARG A 2 1.32 2.72 8.39
N LEU A 3 0.87 3.42 7.36
CA LEU A 3 -0.13 2.92 6.42
C LEU A 3 -1.39 2.40 7.13
N ARG A 4 -1.75 3.08 8.20
CA ARG A 4 -2.80 2.61 9.11
C ARG A 4 -4.17 2.52 8.45
N LYS A 5 -4.53 3.50 7.65
CA LYS A 5 -5.83 3.50 6.95
C LYS A 5 -5.95 2.30 6.02
N ILE A 6 -4.86 1.98 5.33
CA ILE A 6 -4.82 0.84 4.41
C ILE A 6 -4.92 -0.46 5.19
N GLN A 7 -4.18 -0.58 6.28
CA GLN A 7 -4.23 -1.77 7.12
C GLN A 7 -5.63 -1.97 7.72
N ASP A 8 -6.24 -0.91 8.20
CA ASP A 8 -7.59 -0.98 8.77
C ASP A 8 -8.61 -1.41 7.72
N TYR A 9 -8.50 -0.88 6.51
CA TYR A 9 -9.35 -1.28 5.40
C TYR A 9 -9.21 -2.78 5.10
N MET A 10 -7.97 -3.25 4.98
CA MET A 10 -7.70 -4.66 4.69
C MET A 10 -8.25 -5.58 5.76
N LYS A 11 -8.05 -5.21 7.03
CA LYS A 11 -8.58 -6.00 8.17
C LYS A 11 -10.09 -6.06 8.15
N SER A 12 -10.76 -4.94 7.90
CA SER A 12 -12.21 -4.88 7.90
C SER A 12 -12.83 -5.65 6.74
N HIS A 13 -12.08 -5.89 5.68
CA HIS A 13 -12.53 -6.64 4.51
C HIS A 13 -12.00 -8.08 4.46
N GLY A 14 -11.39 -8.53 5.55
CA GLY A 14 -10.89 -9.90 5.63
C GLY A 14 -9.70 -10.20 4.71
N MET A 15 -8.97 -9.19 4.30
CA MET A 15 -7.80 -9.35 3.45
C MET A 15 -6.57 -9.71 4.27
N GLU A 16 -5.85 -10.74 3.87
CA GLU A 16 -4.60 -11.11 4.52
C GLU A 16 -3.46 -10.31 3.92
N PHE A 17 -2.57 -9.83 4.77
CA PHE A 17 -1.40 -9.07 4.33
C PHE A 17 -0.27 -9.20 5.34
N THR A 18 0.94 -8.90 4.89
CA THR A 18 2.13 -8.81 5.73
C THR A 18 2.54 -7.36 5.82
N TYR A 19 2.76 -6.88 7.03
CA TYR A 19 3.22 -5.51 7.28
C TYR A 19 4.57 -5.53 7.98
N TRP A 20 5.47 -4.64 7.56
CA TRP A 20 6.74 -4.44 8.26
C TRP A 20 7.19 -2.99 8.08
N GLU A 21 8.13 -2.57 8.91
CA GLU A 21 8.71 -1.22 8.85
C GLU A 21 10.22 -1.32 8.75
N GLU A 22 10.79 -0.45 7.90
CA GLU A 22 12.24 -0.28 7.78
C GLU A 22 12.53 1.21 7.69
N ASP A 23 13.48 1.69 8.52
CA ASP A 23 13.91 3.09 8.52
C ASP A 23 12.72 4.07 8.63
N GLY A 24 11.71 3.72 9.41
CA GLY A 24 10.55 4.55 9.60
C GLY A 24 9.54 4.54 8.46
N CYS A 25 9.73 3.66 7.47
CA CYS A 25 8.84 3.51 6.33
C CYS A 25 8.05 2.21 6.44
N GLY A 26 6.74 2.28 6.20
CA GLY A 26 5.89 1.10 6.22
C GLY A 26 5.87 0.40 4.87
N SER A 27 5.70 -0.92 4.90
CA SER A 27 5.56 -1.76 3.72
C SER A 27 4.46 -2.79 3.95
N ILE A 28 3.67 -3.03 2.92
CA ILE A 28 2.61 -4.03 2.96
C ILE A 28 2.74 -4.92 1.72
N SER A 29 2.65 -6.24 1.92
CA SER A 29 2.59 -7.21 0.83
C SER A 29 1.35 -8.08 1.00
N PHE A 30 0.66 -8.36 -0.08
CA PHE A 30 -0.53 -9.19 -0.05
C PHE A 30 -0.81 -9.81 -1.42
N TYR A 31 -1.73 -10.77 -1.42
CA TYR A 31 -2.20 -11.41 -2.66
C TYR A 31 -3.67 -11.12 -2.86
N HIS A 32 -4.06 -10.92 -4.10
CA HIS A 32 -5.46 -10.73 -4.48
C HIS A 32 -5.69 -11.39 -5.83
N ARG A 33 -6.60 -12.35 -5.86
CA ARG A 33 -6.93 -13.13 -7.06
C ARG A 33 -5.71 -13.79 -7.71
N GLY A 34 -4.80 -14.27 -6.87
CA GLY A 34 -3.61 -14.96 -7.34
C GLY A 34 -2.46 -14.05 -7.77
N LEU A 35 -2.64 -12.75 -7.71
CA LEU A 35 -1.59 -11.79 -8.05
C LEU A 35 -0.99 -11.19 -6.79
N GLY A 36 0.32 -11.04 -6.79
CA GLY A 36 1.05 -10.42 -5.68
C GLY A 36 1.08 -8.91 -5.82
N TYR A 37 0.76 -8.22 -4.75
CA TYR A 37 0.77 -6.76 -4.69
C TYR A 37 1.57 -6.29 -3.50
N HIS A 38 2.14 -5.09 -3.62
CA HIS A 38 2.85 -4.49 -2.51
C HIS A 38 2.70 -2.97 -2.54
N ILE A 39 2.85 -2.38 -1.34
CA ILE A 39 2.80 -0.95 -1.12
C ILE A 39 3.97 -0.63 -0.20
N TRP A 40 4.76 0.39 -0.53
CA TRP A 40 5.82 0.83 0.38
C TRP A 40 5.95 2.35 0.35
N GLU A 41 6.37 2.90 1.50
CA GLU A 41 6.60 4.33 1.66
C GLU A 41 8.06 4.66 1.36
N TYR A 42 8.29 5.85 0.82
CA TYR A 42 9.64 6.36 0.62
C TYR A 42 10.17 7.01 1.91
N PRO A 43 11.47 6.93 2.17
CA PRO A 43 12.06 7.59 3.33
C PRO A 43 12.09 9.12 3.17
N ALA A 44 12.07 9.83 4.30
CA ALA A 44 12.25 11.27 4.30
C ALA A 44 13.63 11.65 3.73
N PRO A 45 13.80 12.82 3.08
CA PRO A 45 12.83 13.93 3.04
C PRO A 45 11.74 13.77 1.97
N GLU A 46 11.93 12.90 1.01
CA GLU A 46 10.90 12.64 0.01
C GLU A 46 9.79 11.82 0.66
N ARG A 47 8.59 12.32 0.55
CA ARG A 47 7.42 11.65 1.09
C ARG A 47 6.52 11.18 -0.04
N GLY A 48 6.20 9.92 -0.03
CA GLY A 48 5.36 9.33 -1.02
C GLY A 48 5.33 7.83 -0.80
N ALA A 49 4.69 7.14 -1.69
CA ALA A 49 4.62 5.69 -1.66
C ALA A 49 4.67 5.16 -3.08
N ALA A 50 5.02 3.91 -3.23
CA ALA A 50 4.97 3.22 -4.50
C ALA A 50 4.11 1.97 -4.35
N SER A 51 3.45 1.58 -5.42
CA SER A 51 2.60 0.41 -5.41
C SER A 51 2.36 -0.08 -6.84
N ASN A 52 2.09 -1.38 -6.97
CA ASN A 52 1.68 -1.99 -8.23
C ASN A 52 0.17 -2.28 -8.27
N LEU A 53 -0.62 -1.61 -7.44
CA LEU A 53 -2.06 -1.86 -7.33
C LEU A 53 -2.83 -1.57 -8.61
N ARG A 54 -2.51 -0.46 -9.26
CA ARG A 54 -3.27 0.02 -10.40
C ARG A 54 -2.75 -0.52 -11.73
N THR A 55 -1.45 -0.73 -11.83
CA THR A 55 -0.81 -1.19 -13.06
C THR A 55 -0.08 -2.49 -12.78
N ALA A 56 -0.68 -3.61 -13.15
CA ALA A 56 -0.11 -4.93 -12.92
C ALA A 56 1.29 -5.05 -13.51
N GLY A 57 2.23 -5.56 -12.70
CA GLY A 57 3.61 -5.78 -13.10
C GLY A 57 4.47 -4.53 -13.16
N ARG A 58 3.95 -3.37 -12.77
CA ARG A 58 4.70 -2.11 -12.77
C ARG A 58 4.43 -1.35 -11.47
N ASP A 59 5.46 -0.73 -10.96
CA ASP A 59 5.33 0.12 -9.78
C ASP A 59 4.95 1.53 -10.20
N GLU A 60 4.06 2.13 -9.42
CA GLU A 60 3.59 3.48 -9.65
C GLU A 60 3.83 4.32 -8.40
N ASP A 61 4.31 5.53 -8.57
CA ASP A 61 4.62 6.43 -7.47
C ASP A 61 3.40 7.27 -7.11
N PHE A 62 3.20 7.47 -5.81
CA PHE A 62 2.12 8.28 -5.26
C PHE A 62 2.71 9.34 -4.34
N GLU A 63 2.20 10.56 -4.42
CA GLU A 63 2.64 11.68 -3.60
C GLU A 63 1.45 12.30 -2.86
N GLY A 64 1.75 13.20 -1.93
CA GLY A 64 0.73 13.85 -1.15
C GLY A 64 0.00 12.89 -0.23
N ASP A 65 -1.32 12.87 -0.29
CA ASP A 65 -2.13 11.94 0.51
C ASP A 65 -2.21 10.58 -0.18
N TYR A 66 -1.09 9.88 -0.20
CA TYR A 66 -0.97 8.60 -0.88
C TYR A 66 -1.82 7.50 -0.26
N GLU A 67 -2.05 7.54 1.06
CA GLU A 67 -2.94 6.56 1.69
C GLU A 67 -4.35 6.66 1.13
N GLU A 68 -4.86 7.86 0.97
CA GLU A 68 -6.19 8.08 0.42
C GLU A 68 -6.26 7.65 -1.04
N ALA A 69 -5.23 7.98 -1.82
CA ALA A 69 -5.15 7.56 -3.23
C ALA A 69 -5.15 6.03 -3.35
N LEU A 70 -4.37 5.35 -2.52
CA LEU A 70 -4.31 3.89 -2.53
C LEU A 70 -5.62 3.26 -2.05
N LEU A 71 -6.28 3.85 -1.04
CA LEU A 71 -7.57 3.38 -0.59
C LEU A 71 -8.62 3.47 -1.70
N GLU A 72 -8.63 4.55 -2.47
CA GLU A 72 -9.57 4.70 -3.57
C GLU A 72 -9.41 3.58 -4.61
N ILE A 73 -8.17 3.16 -4.86
CA ILE A 73 -7.91 2.04 -5.74
C ILE A 73 -8.46 0.73 -5.15
N LEU A 74 -8.19 0.46 -3.89
CA LEU A 74 -8.65 -0.75 -3.22
C LEU A 74 -10.18 -0.84 -3.16
N LYS A 75 -10.85 0.30 -3.01
CA LYS A 75 -12.31 0.35 -2.97
C LYS A 75 -12.96 -0.04 -4.29
N THR A 76 -12.22 0.00 -5.39
CA THR A 76 -12.73 -0.40 -6.70
C THR A 76 -12.59 -1.88 -7.00
N TRP A 77 -11.94 -2.62 -6.11
CA TRP A 77 -11.68 -4.06 -6.29
C TRP A 77 -12.85 -4.97 -5.91
#